data_d6405708d3f996de8170a0b172f6146e
#
_entry.id   d6405708d3f996de8170a0b172f6146e
#
_cell.length_a   1.000
_cell.length_b   1.000
_cell.length_c   1.000
_cell.angle_alpha   90.00
_cell.angle_beta   90.00
_cell.angle_gamma   90.00
#
_symmetry.space_group_name_H-M   'P 1'
#
loop_
_entity.id
_entity.type
_entity.pdbx_description
1 polymer ?
#
loop_
_entity_poly.entity_id
_entity_poly.type
_entity_poly.pdbx_seq_one_letter_code
_entity_poly.pdbx_strand_id
1 'polypeptide(L)'
;ILLGCILPWREDAYAKLQAFGDGREELMTDARGTSCFVIKFGKPGEQIAKEMWEKEGKMVYASSANPSGKGNRGKVEGIGERIENAVDLVIEADEYVASIQPDKTVETRYEQGVMVSMVDAGGKLIPEQGEGSRSVEPCPVVIRKGLDIDKIMMNLSDHFNSWNYRQGEYY
;
A
#
# COMPACT_ATOMS: atom_id res chain seq x y z
N ILE A 1 -6.73 -0.87 -10.48
CA ILE A 1 -5.51 -1.34 -9.77
C ILE A 1 -5.47 -0.65 -8.43
N LEU A 2 -5.28 -1.43 -7.39
CA LEU A 2 -4.97 -0.97 -6.04
C LEU A 2 -3.56 -1.44 -5.70
N LEU A 3 -2.63 -0.51 -5.49
CA LEU A 3 -1.21 -0.82 -5.33
C LEU A 3 -0.56 0.04 -4.26
N GLY A 4 0.06 -0.61 -3.30
CA GLY A 4 1.00 -0.02 -2.36
C GLY A 4 2.43 -0.47 -2.67
N CYS A 5 3.38 0.46 -2.66
CA CYS A 5 4.79 0.16 -2.88
C CYS A 5 5.63 0.65 -1.69
N ILE A 6 6.50 -0.22 -1.20
CA ILE A 6 7.53 0.20 -0.25
C ILE A 6 8.70 0.77 -1.07
N LEU A 7 8.99 2.04 -0.84
CA LEU A 7 10.00 2.81 -1.56
C LEU A 7 10.84 3.64 -0.59
N PRO A 8 12.09 3.96 -0.94
CA PRO A 8 12.89 4.92 -0.18
C PRO A 8 12.41 6.35 -0.49
N TRP A 9 12.57 7.23 0.46
CA TRP A 9 12.40 8.65 0.23
C TRP A 9 13.59 9.24 -0.53
N ARG A 10 13.32 10.17 -1.43
CA ARG A 10 14.39 11.04 -1.96
C ARG A 10 14.82 12.00 -0.85
N GLU A 11 16.10 12.32 -0.82
CA GLU A 11 16.67 13.20 0.21
C GLU A 11 15.96 14.55 0.31
N ASP A 12 15.67 15.17 -0.84
CA ASP A 12 14.96 16.45 -0.90
C ASP A 12 13.52 16.38 -0.37
N ALA A 13 12.83 15.28 -0.62
CA ALA A 13 11.48 15.05 -0.14
C ALA A 13 11.46 14.71 1.35
N TYR A 14 12.42 13.92 1.82
CA TYR A 14 12.57 13.61 3.24
C TYR A 14 12.91 14.86 4.08
N ALA A 15 13.78 15.70 3.58
CA ALA A 15 14.11 16.99 4.22
C ALA A 15 12.87 17.90 4.37
N LYS A 16 11.99 17.93 3.37
CA LYS A 16 10.71 18.65 3.46
C LYS A 16 9.79 18.03 4.50
N LEU A 17 9.77 16.72 4.62
CA LEU A 17 9.00 16.02 5.64
C LEU A 17 9.48 16.38 7.05
N GLN A 18 10.79 16.36 7.28
CA GLN A 18 11.41 16.78 8.54
C GLN A 18 11.16 18.26 8.88
N ALA A 19 11.07 19.13 7.87
CA ALA A 19 10.83 20.55 8.06
C ALA A 19 9.47 20.88 8.70
N PHE A 20 8.51 19.96 8.72
CA PHE A 20 7.27 20.14 9.50
C PHE A 20 7.53 20.19 11.02
N GLY A 21 8.62 19.56 11.50
CA GLY A 21 9.07 19.66 12.89
C GLY A 21 8.15 19.01 13.93
N ASP A 22 7.25 18.14 13.51
CA ASP A 22 6.27 17.45 14.36
C ASP A 22 6.54 15.94 14.55
N GLY A 23 7.70 15.46 14.08
CA GLY A 23 8.12 14.06 14.21
C GLY A 23 7.35 13.08 13.34
N ARG A 24 6.57 13.56 12.37
CA ARG A 24 5.81 12.70 11.47
C ARG A 24 6.67 11.74 10.65
N GLU A 25 7.89 12.12 10.34
CA GLU A 25 8.86 11.30 9.62
C GLU A 25 9.13 9.97 10.35
N GLU A 26 9.21 9.99 11.68
CA GLU A 26 9.42 8.79 12.50
C GLU A 26 8.21 7.85 12.48
N LEU A 27 7.00 8.40 12.33
CA LEU A 27 5.76 7.63 12.23
C LEU A 27 5.53 7.04 10.83
N MET A 28 6.13 7.64 9.81
CA MET A 28 5.90 7.30 8.41
C MET A 28 6.96 6.41 7.82
N THR A 29 8.15 6.34 8.42
CA THR A 29 9.29 5.59 7.91
C THR A 29 9.63 4.42 8.82
N ASP A 30 10.14 3.35 8.22
CA ASP A 30 10.79 2.28 8.95
C ASP A 30 12.26 2.62 9.26
N ALA A 31 12.96 1.72 9.97
CA ALA A 31 14.37 1.90 10.35
C ALA A 31 15.32 2.04 9.14
N ARG A 32 14.87 1.68 7.93
CA ARG A 32 15.63 1.79 6.68
C ARG A 32 15.38 3.10 5.95
N GLY A 33 14.51 3.98 6.47
CA GLY A 33 14.10 5.22 5.81
C GLY A 33 13.14 5.00 4.65
N THR A 34 12.36 3.92 4.68
CA THR A 34 11.36 3.60 3.66
C THR A 34 9.94 3.78 4.17
N SER A 35 9.01 4.06 3.27
CA SER A 35 7.58 4.13 3.56
C SER A 35 6.79 3.29 2.56
N CYS A 36 5.59 2.88 2.96
CA CYS A 36 4.63 2.30 2.03
C CYS A 36 3.83 3.44 1.37
N PHE A 37 4.08 3.66 0.11
CA PHE A 37 3.35 4.63 -0.70
C PHE A 37 2.16 3.94 -1.37
N VAL A 38 0.96 4.46 -1.12
CA VAL A 38 -0.23 4.01 -1.83
C VAL A 38 -0.27 4.72 -3.18
N ILE A 39 0.13 4.01 -4.22
CA ILE A 39 0.25 4.57 -5.57
C ILE A 39 -1.14 4.75 -6.19
N LYS A 40 -2.00 3.76 -5.99
CA LYS A 40 -3.41 3.80 -6.39
C LYS A 40 -4.26 3.07 -5.37
N PHE A 41 -5.38 3.68 -4.96
CA PHE A 41 -6.34 3.01 -4.07
C PHE A 41 -7.79 3.48 -4.25
N GLY A 42 -8.12 3.84 -5.48
CA GLY A 42 -9.49 4.18 -5.89
C GLY A 42 -9.78 5.68 -5.92
N LYS A 43 -10.79 6.04 -6.68
CA LYS A 43 -11.16 7.43 -6.94
C LYS A 43 -11.46 8.26 -5.68
N PRO A 44 -12.21 7.78 -4.68
CA PRO A 44 -12.47 8.58 -3.49
C PRO A 44 -11.18 8.98 -2.76
N GLY A 45 -10.27 8.02 -2.54
CA GLY A 45 -9.00 8.29 -1.88
C GLY A 45 -8.07 9.18 -2.70
N GLU A 46 -7.99 8.97 -4.00
CA GLU A 46 -7.20 9.81 -4.92
C GLU A 46 -7.73 11.24 -4.94
N GLN A 47 -9.04 11.43 -4.95
CA GLN A 47 -9.66 12.76 -4.91
C GLN A 47 -9.40 13.47 -3.58
N ILE A 48 -9.56 12.79 -2.46
CA ILE A 48 -9.27 13.35 -1.13
C ILE A 48 -7.81 13.76 -1.04
N ALA A 49 -6.88 12.90 -1.47
CA ALA A 49 -5.46 13.19 -1.44
C ALA A 49 -5.10 14.42 -2.30
N LYS A 50 -5.69 14.51 -3.49
CA LYS A 50 -5.50 15.65 -4.39
C LYS A 50 -6.02 16.95 -3.79
N GLU A 51 -7.25 16.98 -3.30
CA GLU A 51 -7.89 18.15 -2.70
C GLU A 51 -7.11 18.64 -1.47
N MET A 52 -6.69 17.72 -0.60
CA MET A 52 -5.90 18.07 0.58
C MET A 52 -4.55 18.68 0.22
N TRP A 53 -3.89 18.14 -0.81
CA TRP A 53 -2.61 18.66 -1.26
C TRP A 53 -2.75 20.04 -1.95
N GLU A 54 -3.67 20.15 -2.90
CA GLU A 54 -3.84 21.38 -3.70
C GLU A 54 -4.37 22.56 -2.89
N LYS A 55 -5.28 22.30 -1.95
CA LYS A 55 -5.93 23.38 -1.19
C LYS A 55 -5.24 23.70 0.14
N GLU A 56 -4.63 22.72 0.78
CA GLU A 56 -4.11 22.90 2.14
C GLU A 56 -2.63 22.52 2.29
N GLY A 57 -1.99 22.00 1.25
CA GLY A 57 -0.60 21.54 1.31
C GLY A 57 -0.39 20.37 2.28
N LYS A 58 -1.45 19.61 2.58
CA LYS A 58 -1.42 18.50 3.54
C LYS A 58 -1.38 17.16 2.82
N MET A 59 -0.61 16.23 3.37
CA MET A 59 -0.59 14.84 2.94
C MET A 59 -1.71 14.06 3.61
N VAL A 60 -2.20 13.02 2.91
CA VAL A 60 -3.18 12.06 3.43
C VAL A 60 -2.46 10.77 3.77
N TYR A 61 -2.77 10.23 4.93
CA TYR A 61 -2.23 8.98 5.44
C TYR A 61 -3.31 7.92 5.44
N ALA A 62 -2.96 6.69 5.12
CA ALA A 62 -3.87 5.56 5.14
C ALA A 62 -3.45 4.54 6.20
N SER A 63 -4.44 3.98 6.86
CA SER A 63 -4.27 2.83 7.76
C SER A 63 -5.36 1.82 7.47
N SER A 64 -5.09 0.54 7.76
CA SER A 64 -6.12 -0.48 7.61
C SER A 64 -7.25 -0.28 8.61
N ALA A 65 -8.48 -0.33 8.12
CA ALA A 65 -9.69 -0.16 8.94
C ALA A 65 -10.10 -1.50 9.59
N ASN A 66 -9.28 -2.00 10.49
CA ASN A 66 -9.53 -3.23 11.22
C ASN A 66 -8.83 -3.21 12.59
N PRO A 67 -9.35 -3.92 13.60
CA PRO A 67 -8.64 -4.11 14.86
C PRO A 67 -7.28 -4.79 14.63
N SER A 68 -6.25 -4.35 15.35
CA SER A 68 -4.90 -4.89 15.25
C SER A 68 -4.88 -6.42 15.38
N GLY A 69 -4.22 -7.10 14.47
CA GLY A 69 -4.09 -8.57 14.45
C GLY A 69 -5.35 -9.35 14.03
N LYS A 70 -6.46 -8.69 13.71
CA LYS A 70 -7.70 -9.36 13.28
C LYS A 70 -7.83 -9.55 11.77
N GLY A 71 -6.99 -8.85 11.00
CA GLY A 71 -7.10 -8.79 9.55
C GLY A 71 -8.33 -8.02 9.07
N ASN A 72 -8.29 -7.62 7.81
CA ASN A 72 -9.38 -6.90 7.16
C ASN A 72 -10.27 -7.90 6.42
N ARG A 73 -11.59 -7.81 6.62
CA ARG A 73 -12.58 -8.65 5.92
C ARG A 73 -13.16 -7.99 4.69
N GLY A 74 -12.86 -6.71 4.46
CA GLY A 74 -13.31 -5.95 3.31
C GLY A 74 -14.75 -5.45 3.39
N LYS A 75 -15.34 -5.42 4.60
CA LYS A 75 -16.65 -4.83 4.87
C LYS A 75 -16.61 -3.83 6.01
N VAL A 76 -17.47 -2.83 5.95
CA VAL A 76 -17.57 -1.78 6.98
C VAL A 76 -17.90 -2.35 8.35
N GLU A 77 -18.82 -3.31 8.46
CA GLU A 77 -19.15 -3.95 9.74
C GLU A 77 -17.95 -4.61 10.44
N GLY A 78 -16.90 -4.92 9.70
CA GLY A 78 -15.67 -5.53 10.22
C GLY A 78 -14.65 -4.56 10.79
N ILE A 79 -14.89 -3.24 10.73
CA ILE A 79 -13.95 -2.23 11.24
C ILE A 79 -13.85 -2.21 12.77
N GLY A 80 -14.94 -2.60 13.45
CA GLY A 80 -15.03 -2.66 14.89
C GLY A 80 -15.45 -1.33 15.54
N GLU A 81 -16.21 -1.44 16.63
CA GLU A 81 -16.80 -0.30 17.34
C GLU A 81 -15.79 0.78 17.74
N ARG A 82 -14.58 0.37 18.11
CA ARG A 82 -13.55 1.33 18.53
C ARG A 82 -13.14 2.28 17.41
N ILE A 83 -13.03 1.77 16.19
CA ILE A 83 -12.68 2.58 15.00
C ILE A 83 -13.90 3.39 14.60
N GLU A 84 -15.07 2.76 14.50
CA GLU A 84 -16.32 3.40 14.12
C GLU A 84 -16.63 4.62 15.01
N ASN A 85 -16.44 4.49 16.33
CA ASN A 85 -16.65 5.57 17.28
C ASN A 85 -15.55 6.64 17.30
N ALA A 86 -14.39 6.38 16.68
CA ALA A 86 -13.24 7.28 16.70
C ALA A 86 -13.05 8.09 15.40
N VAL A 87 -13.79 7.74 14.35
CA VAL A 87 -13.70 8.43 13.04
C VAL A 87 -14.83 9.45 12.88
N ASP A 88 -14.56 10.52 12.16
CA ASP A 88 -15.53 11.58 11.90
C ASP A 88 -16.55 11.21 10.81
N LEU A 89 -16.16 10.29 9.91
CA LEU A 89 -16.99 9.88 8.78
C LEU A 89 -16.70 8.43 8.40
N VAL A 90 -17.74 7.68 8.14
CA VAL A 90 -17.69 6.34 7.54
C VAL A 90 -18.31 6.41 6.15
N ILE A 91 -17.57 5.99 5.14
CA ILE A 91 -18.07 5.86 3.76
C ILE A 91 -18.16 4.38 3.45
N GLU A 92 -19.38 3.90 3.27
CA GLU A 92 -19.64 2.52 2.91
C GLU A 92 -19.57 2.31 1.39
N ALA A 93 -18.88 1.24 0.98
CA ALA A 93 -18.80 0.80 -0.41
C ALA A 93 -18.92 -0.73 -0.54
N ASP A 94 -19.54 -1.38 0.41
CA ASP A 94 -19.62 -2.85 0.53
C ASP A 94 -20.29 -3.49 -0.68
N GLU A 95 -21.37 -2.90 -1.18
CA GLU A 95 -22.06 -3.38 -2.37
C GLU A 95 -21.19 -3.29 -3.64
N TYR A 96 -20.46 -2.20 -3.77
CA TYR A 96 -19.52 -2.05 -4.89
C TYR A 96 -18.41 -3.07 -4.83
N VAL A 97 -17.80 -3.26 -3.66
CA VAL A 97 -16.74 -4.26 -3.46
C VAL A 97 -17.24 -5.67 -3.77
N ALA A 98 -18.43 -6.02 -3.31
CA ALA A 98 -19.04 -7.31 -3.63
C ALA A 98 -19.33 -7.47 -5.14
N SER A 99 -19.75 -6.41 -5.81
CA SER A 99 -20.08 -6.44 -7.25
C SER A 99 -18.86 -6.71 -8.14
N ILE A 100 -17.68 -6.24 -7.74
CA ILE A 100 -16.43 -6.44 -8.49
C ILE A 100 -15.69 -7.72 -8.08
N GLN A 101 -16.17 -8.42 -7.07
CA GLN A 101 -15.60 -9.68 -6.56
C GLN A 101 -16.72 -10.70 -6.31
N PRO A 102 -17.46 -11.11 -7.35
CA PRO A 102 -18.67 -11.95 -7.18
C PRO A 102 -18.39 -13.34 -6.59
N ASP A 103 -17.16 -13.83 -6.72
CA ASP A 103 -16.73 -15.13 -6.20
C ASP A 103 -16.24 -15.08 -4.74
N LYS A 104 -16.27 -13.90 -4.11
CA LYS A 104 -15.83 -13.71 -2.74
C LYS A 104 -17.01 -13.50 -1.79
N THR A 105 -16.79 -13.89 -0.55
CA THR A 105 -17.72 -13.66 0.56
C THR A 105 -16.96 -13.10 1.75
N VAL A 106 -17.67 -12.77 2.84
CA VAL A 106 -17.05 -12.35 4.10
C VAL A 106 -16.15 -13.45 4.68
N GLU A 107 -16.55 -14.71 4.52
CA GLU A 107 -15.81 -15.87 5.00
C GLU A 107 -14.53 -16.10 4.19
N THR A 108 -14.58 -15.97 2.87
CA THR A 108 -13.42 -16.10 1.99
C THR A 108 -12.60 -14.81 1.90
N ARG A 109 -13.10 -13.74 2.48
CA ARG A 109 -12.57 -12.37 2.48
C ARG A 109 -12.49 -11.74 1.09
N TYR A 110 -12.85 -10.49 1.00
CA TYR A 110 -12.64 -9.68 -0.19
C TYR A 110 -11.16 -9.33 -0.32
N GLU A 111 -10.65 -9.38 -1.54
CA GLU A 111 -9.27 -9.00 -1.82
C GLU A 111 -9.07 -7.50 -1.68
N GLN A 112 -7.92 -7.14 -1.17
CA GLN A 112 -7.44 -5.78 -1.00
C GLN A 112 -6.49 -5.39 -2.14
N GLY A 113 -5.79 -4.27 -2.01
CA GLY A 113 -4.74 -3.87 -2.93
C GLY A 113 -3.49 -4.76 -2.79
N VAL A 114 -2.74 -4.86 -3.86
CA VAL A 114 -1.44 -5.53 -3.87
C VAL A 114 -0.41 -4.65 -3.16
N MET A 115 0.49 -5.26 -2.41
CA MET A 115 1.64 -4.59 -1.82
C MET A 115 2.94 -5.21 -2.30
N VAL A 116 3.85 -4.37 -2.80
CA VAL A 116 5.14 -4.77 -3.32
C VAL A 116 6.25 -3.96 -2.63
N SER A 117 7.29 -4.65 -2.16
CA SER A 117 8.52 -3.98 -1.75
C SER A 117 9.45 -3.86 -2.95
N MET A 118 9.87 -2.63 -3.23
CA MET A 118 10.80 -2.29 -4.31
C MET A 118 12.20 -1.96 -3.75
N VAL A 119 12.46 -2.36 -2.52
CA VAL A 119 13.74 -2.08 -1.85
C VAL A 119 14.43 -3.37 -1.41
N ASP A 120 15.77 -3.32 -1.39
CA ASP A 120 16.60 -4.39 -0.85
C ASP A 120 16.55 -4.42 0.71
N ALA A 121 17.32 -5.31 1.31
CA ALA A 121 17.38 -5.44 2.76
C ALA A 121 17.86 -4.16 3.47
N GLY A 122 18.66 -3.33 2.80
CA GLY A 122 19.15 -2.05 3.31
C GLY A 122 18.24 -0.86 3.04
N GLY A 123 17.09 -1.08 2.38
CA GLY A 123 16.17 -0.01 2.03
C GLY A 123 16.51 0.77 0.75
N LYS A 124 17.45 0.29 -0.04
CA LYS A 124 17.82 0.89 -1.33
C LYS A 124 16.88 0.39 -2.42
N LEU A 125 16.53 1.29 -3.34
CA LEU A 125 15.72 0.93 -4.50
C LEU A 125 16.40 -0.16 -5.31
N ILE A 126 15.67 -1.22 -5.63
CA ILE A 126 16.14 -2.31 -6.47
C ILE A 126 16.30 -1.80 -7.89
N PRO A 127 17.50 -1.97 -8.50
CA PRO A 127 17.73 -1.55 -9.87
C PRO A 127 16.90 -2.39 -10.85
N GLU A 128 16.48 -1.77 -11.93
CA GLU A 128 15.86 -2.46 -13.05
C GLU A 128 16.81 -3.53 -13.61
N GLN A 129 16.28 -4.70 -13.90
CA GLN A 129 17.04 -5.82 -14.45
C GLN A 129 16.93 -5.80 -15.98
N GLY A 130 18.05 -5.61 -16.67
CA GLY A 130 18.09 -5.63 -18.12
C GLY A 130 17.86 -7.03 -18.70
N GLU A 131 17.51 -7.08 -19.98
CA GLU A 131 17.39 -8.33 -20.73
C GLU A 131 18.67 -9.18 -20.64
N GLY A 132 18.50 -10.47 -20.40
CA GLY A 132 19.61 -11.41 -20.30
C GLY A 132 20.38 -11.37 -18.97
N SER A 133 19.98 -10.53 -18.01
CA SER A 133 20.52 -10.58 -16.66
C SER A 133 20.21 -11.93 -16.03
N ARG A 134 21.24 -12.56 -15.45
CA ARG A 134 21.10 -13.81 -14.68
C ARG A 134 21.04 -13.55 -13.18
N SER A 135 21.10 -12.29 -12.76
CA SER A 135 20.98 -11.92 -11.37
C SER A 135 19.55 -12.13 -10.90
N VAL A 136 19.38 -12.88 -9.83
CA VAL A 136 18.10 -13.18 -9.23
C VAL A 136 17.81 -12.21 -8.09
N GLU A 137 18.83 -11.73 -7.41
CA GLU A 137 18.71 -10.81 -6.27
C GLU A 137 19.68 -9.63 -6.39
N PRO A 138 19.29 -8.45 -5.88
CA PRO A 138 18.01 -8.15 -5.23
C PRO A 138 16.85 -8.10 -6.24
N CYS A 139 15.66 -8.51 -5.84
CA CYS A 139 14.47 -8.50 -6.65
C CYS A 139 13.26 -7.97 -5.87
N PRO A 140 12.19 -7.49 -6.55
CA PRO A 140 10.96 -7.08 -5.90
C PRO A 140 10.36 -8.20 -5.06
N VAL A 141 9.70 -7.84 -3.96
CA VAL A 141 9.00 -8.78 -3.09
C VAL A 141 7.52 -8.44 -3.04
N VAL A 142 6.67 -9.35 -3.49
CA VAL A 142 5.24 -9.23 -3.30
C VAL A 142 4.91 -9.60 -1.87
N ILE A 143 4.51 -8.61 -1.06
CA ILE A 143 4.21 -8.78 0.36
C ILE A 143 2.76 -9.22 0.55
N ARG A 144 1.85 -8.71 -0.28
CA ARG A 144 0.44 -9.06 -0.25
C ARG A 144 -0.10 -9.17 -1.67
N LYS A 145 -0.70 -10.30 -1.98
CA LYS A 145 -1.52 -10.48 -3.18
C LYS A 145 -2.85 -9.74 -3.00
N GLY A 146 -3.50 -9.41 -4.09
CA GLY A 146 -4.77 -8.73 -4.06
C GLY A 146 -5.35 -8.50 -5.45
N LEU A 147 -6.28 -7.57 -5.56
CA LEU A 147 -6.91 -7.22 -6.82
C LEU A 147 -5.89 -6.82 -7.88
N ASP A 148 -6.13 -7.26 -9.11
CA ASP A 148 -5.28 -6.96 -10.28
C ASP A 148 -3.83 -7.47 -10.16
N ILE A 149 -3.57 -8.48 -9.34
CA ILE A 149 -2.22 -9.05 -9.16
C ILE A 149 -1.58 -9.42 -10.50
N ASP A 150 -2.34 -10.00 -11.41
CA ASP A 150 -1.83 -10.43 -12.72
C ASP A 150 -1.31 -9.24 -13.54
N LYS A 151 -2.04 -8.13 -13.55
CA LYS A 151 -1.62 -6.90 -14.24
C LYS A 151 -0.35 -6.30 -13.62
N ILE A 152 -0.25 -6.36 -12.29
CA ILE A 152 0.93 -5.86 -11.57
C ILE A 152 2.12 -6.76 -11.86
N MET A 153 1.94 -8.08 -11.85
CA MET A 153 3.00 -9.03 -12.18
C MET A 153 3.47 -8.89 -13.62
N MET A 154 2.58 -8.63 -14.57
CA MET A 154 2.96 -8.35 -15.96
C MET A 154 3.86 -7.11 -16.04
N ASN A 155 3.49 -6.02 -15.38
CA ASN A 155 4.33 -4.81 -15.34
C ASN A 155 5.69 -5.06 -14.67
N LEU A 156 5.72 -5.82 -13.58
CA LEU A 156 6.98 -6.17 -12.91
C LEU A 156 7.88 -7.00 -13.81
N SER A 157 7.32 -7.93 -14.59
CA SER A 157 8.08 -8.79 -15.50
C SER A 157 8.71 -8.05 -16.69
N ASP A 158 8.18 -6.87 -17.03
CA ASP A 158 8.78 -6.02 -18.06
C ASP A 158 10.09 -5.35 -17.60
N HIS A 159 10.30 -5.24 -16.29
CA HIS A 159 11.43 -4.52 -15.70
C HIS A 159 12.34 -5.41 -14.84
N PHE A 160 11.85 -6.56 -14.39
CA PHE A 160 12.55 -7.47 -13.49
C PHE A 160 12.43 -8.91 -13.96
N ASN A 161 13.58 -9.62 -13.98
CA ASN A 161 13.63 -11.02 -14.39
C ASN A 161 13.11 -11.99 -13.32
N SER A 162 13.02 -11.51 -12.08
CA SER A 162 12.59 -12.31 -10.95
C SER A 162 11.89 -11.45 -9.90
N TRP A 163 11.10 -12.10 -9.07
CA TRP A 163 10.49 -11.53 -7.88
C TRP A 163 10.28 -12.62 -6.84
N ASN A 164 10.19 -12.23 -5.58
CA ASN A 164 9.86 -13.12 -4.48
C ASN A 164 8.43 -12.84 -4.00
N TYR A 165 7.85 -13.85 -3.39
CA TYR A 165 6.59 -13.71 -2.65
C TYR A 165 6.81 -14.03 -1.19
N ARG A 166 6.46 -13.11 -0.32
CA ARG A 166 6.50 -13.30 1.13
C ARG A 166 5.33 -12.58 1.76
N GLN A 167 4.36 -13.33 2.22
CA GLN A 167 3.24 -12.73 2.95
C GLN A 167 3.72 -12.22 4.30
N GLY A 168 3.41 -10.97 4.61
CA GLY A 168 3.62 -10.42 5.94
C GLY A 168 2.66 -11.03 6.96
N GLU A 169 3.05 -11.04 8.23
CA GLU A 169 2.25 -11.62 9.32
C GLU A 169 0.86 -10.99 9.47
N TYR A 170 0.70 -9.76 9.05
CA TYR A 170 -0.51 -8.95 9.24
C TYR A 170 -1.28 -8.64 7.95
N TYR A 171 -0.93 -9.30 6.87
CA TYR A 171 -1.54 -9.03 5.56
C TYR A 171 -2.41 -10.17 5.03
#